data_01c9e65984520c954ebda42197300089
#
_entry.id   01c9e65984520c954ebda42197300089
#
_cell.length_a   1.000
_cell.length_b   1.000
_cell.length_c   1.000
_cell.angle_alpha   90.00
_cell.angle_beta   90.00
_cell.angle_gamma   90.00
#
_symmetry.space_group_name_H-M   'P 1'
#
loop_
_entity.id
_entity.type
_entity.pdbx_description
1 polymer ?
#
loop_
_entity_poly.entity_id
_entity_poly.type
_entity_poly.pdbx_seq_one_letter_code
_entity_poly.pdbx_strand_id
1 'polypeptide(L)'
;LDLIAPVKITIADATLGSKVRVKTLDGRTVTVKIPQGTSSGKRLRVPGLGIERDARRGDLIVEVEVVVPDKLTPEQEEAMRKFAEAMGHKG
;
A
#
# COMPACT_ATOMS: atom_id res chain seq x y z
N LEU A 1 -11.69 9.41 -16.18
CA LEU A 1 -10.93 8.26 -16.67
C LEU A 1 -9.85 7.83 -15.69
N ASP A 2 -10.30 7.55 -14.47
CA ASP A 2 -9.38 7.12 -13.42
C ASP A 2 -8.98 5.67 -13.63
N LEU A 3 -7.74 5.38 -13.29
CA LEU A 3 -7.21 4.03 -13.33
C LEU A 3 -7.00 3.55 -11.91
N ILE A 4 -7.54 2.39 -11.57
CA ILE A 4 -7.36 1.80 -10.24
C ILE A 4 -6.25 0.75 -10.32
N ALA A 5 -5.22 0.94 -9.51
CA ALA A 5 -4.11 0.00 -9.43
C ALA A 5 -4.05 -0.60 -8.02
N PRO A 6 -4.44 -1.87 -7.85
CA PRO A 6 -4.34 -2.51 -6.55
C PRO A 6 -2.88 -2.81 -6.23
N VAL A 7 -2.48 -2.51 -5.00
CA VAL A 7 -1.12 -2.74 -4.52
C VAL A 7 -1.19 -3.51 -3.21
N LYS A 8 -0.51 -4.64 -3.16
CA LYS A 8 -0.45 -5.46 -1.94
C LYS A 8 0.78 -5.07 -1.14
N ILE A 9 0.58 -4.78 0.12
CA ILE A 9 1.68 -4.47 1.04
C ILE A 9 1.54 -5.30 2.30
N THR A 10 2.63 -5.42 3.05
CA THR A 10 2.61 -6.15 4.31
C THR A 10 2.01 -5.28 5.41
N ILE A 11 1.63 -5.93 6.52
CA ILE A 11 1.12 -5.21 7.68
C ILE A 11 2.18 -4.26 8.25
N ALA A 12 3.45 -4.62 8.17
CA ALA A 12 4.54 -3.76 8.62
C ALA A 12 4.62 -2.50 7.76
N ASP A 13 4.53 -2.63 6.44
CA ASP A 13 4.55 -1.50 5.53
C ASP A 13 3.37 -0.57 5.74
N ALA A 14 2.19 -1.13 5.99
CA ALA A 14 1.00 -0.33 6.25
C ALA A 14 1.09 0.43 7.57
N THR A 15 1.69 -0.19 8.57
CA THR A 15 1.80 0.40 9.91
C THR A 15 2.88 1.47 9.99
N LEU A 16 4.04 1.18 9.42
CA LEU A 16 5.20 2.07 9.49
C LEU A 16 5.27 3.08 8.36
N GLY A 17 4.49 2.88 7.33
CA GLY A 17 4.60 3.65 6.11
C GLY A 17 5.63 3.04 5.17
N SER A 18 5.46 3.27 3.89
CA SER A 18 6.34 2.69 2.89
C SER A 18 6.24 3.49 1.60
N LYS A 19 7.09 3.13 0.66
CA LYS A 19 7.04 3.64 -0.70
C LYS A 19 6.88 2.47 -1.64
N VAL A 20 5.92 2.56 -2.55
CA VAL A 20 5.70 1.52 -3.54
C VAL A 20 5.89 2.10 -4.93
N ARG A 21 6.36 1.29 -5.85
CA ARG A 21 6.52 1.68 -7.24
C ARG A 21 5.36 1.13 -8.03
N VAL A 22 4.68 2.01 -8.75
CA VAL A 22 3.55 1.65 -9.57
C VAL A 22 3.89 1.99 -11.01
N LYS A 23 3.69 1.03 -11.90
CA LYS A 23 3.92 1.24 -13.31
C LYS A 23 2.67 1.82 -13.96
N THR A 24 2.82 2.94 -14.64
CA THR A 24 1.71 3.59 -15.32
C THR A 24 1.50 2.98 -16.71
N LEU A 25 0.37 3.30 -17.34
CA LEU A 25 0.04 2.78 -18.66
C LEU A 25 1.01 3.24 -19.74
N ASP A 26 1.64 4.40 -19.56
CA ASP A 26 2.61 4.92 -20.53
C ASP A 26 4.02 4.36 -20.29
N GLY A 27 4.17 3.39 -19.41
CA GLY A 27 5.44 2.72 -19.16
C GLY A 27 6.33 3.39 -18.12
N ARG A 28 5.90 4.50 -17.55
CA ARG A 28 6.67 5.16 -16.49
C ARG A 28 6.46 4.48 -15.15
N THR A 29 7.45 4.60 -14.28
CA THR A 29 7.36 4.11 -12.93
C THR A 29 7.23 5.30 -11.98
N VAL A 30 6.18 5.27 -11.15
CA VAL A 30 5.91 6.33 -10.18
C VAL A 30 6.05 5.76 -8.78
N THR A 31 6.77 6.48 -7.92
CA THR A 31 6.87 6.11 -6.53
C THR A 31 5.73 6.74 -5.75
N VAL A 32 4.92 5.92 -5.11
CA VAL A 32 3.78 6.38 -4.31
C VAL A 32 4.12 6.16 -2.84
N LYS A 33 4.00 7.21 -2.05
CA LYS A 33 4.26 7.14 -0.62
C LYS A 33 3.00 6.64 0.09
N ILE A 34 3.15 5.55 0.83
CA ILE A 34 2.09 5.00 1.66
C ILE A 34 2.24 5.62 3.07
N PRO A 35 1.27 6.40 3.53
CA PRO A 35 1.37 7.01 4.86
C PRO A 35 1.38 5.99 5.97
N GLN A 36 1.97 6.35 7.10
CA GLN A 36 1.96 5.54 8.29
C GLN A 36 0.52 5.33 8.78
N GLY A 37 0.19 4.11 9.18
CA GLY A 37 -1.14 3.81 9.69
C GLY A 37 -2.20 3.65 8.60
N THR A 38 -1.80 3.28 7.39
CA THR A 38 -2.75 3.08 6.28
C THR A 38 -3.52 1.78 6.48
N SER A 39 -4.83 1.87 6.47
CA SER A 39 -5.70 0.70 6.57
C SER A 39 -5.89 0.03 5.22
N SER A 40 -6.19 -1.28 5.24
CA SER A 40 -6.52 -2.01 4.02
C SER A 40 -7.77 -1.42 3.38
N GLY A 41 -7.76 -1.31 2.05
CA GLY A 41 -8.85 -0.70 1.31
C GLY A 41 -8.69 0.80 1.09
N LYS A 42 -7.68 1.41 1.67
CA LYS A 42 -7.41 2.82 1.48
C LYS A 42 -7.05 3.12 0.04
N ARG A 43 -7.61 4.18 -0.51
CA ARG A 43 -7.31 4.63 -1.87
C ARG A 43 -6.50 5.91 -1.82
N LEU A 44 -5.40 5.91 -2.55
CA LEU A 44 -4.51 7.06 -2.66
C LEU A 44 -4.55 7.57 -4.10
N ARG A 45 -4.89 8.84 -4.26
CA ARG A 45 -5.02 9.44 -5.58
C ARG A 45 -3.72 10.09 -6.03
N VAL A 46 -3.28 9.74 -7.22
CA VAL A 46 -2.14 10.37 -7.87
C VAL A 46 -2.66 11.11 -9.10
N PRO A 47 -2.78 12.44 -9.03
CA PRO A 47 -3.39 13.22 -10.11
C PRO A 47 -2.63 13.12 -11.43
N GLY A 48 -3.39 13.05 -12.52
CA GLY A 48 -2.84 13.13 -13.87
C GLY A 48 -2.18 11.87 -14.39
N LEU A 49 -2.26 10.74 -13.67
CA LEU A 49 -1.61 9.50 -14.09
C LEU A 49 -2.59 8.40 -14.47
N GLY A 50 -3.87 8.76 -14.65
CA GLY A 50 -4.86 7.83 -15.14
C GLY A 50 -4.88 7.73 -16.65
N ILE A 51 -6.02 7.32 -17.18
CA ILE A 51 -6.20 7.15 -18.63
C ILE A 51 -6.39 8.51 -19.30
N GLU A 52 -5.65 8.76 -20.38
CA GLU A 52 -5.80 9.96 -21.18
C GLU A 52 -6.80 9.68 -22.32
N ARG A 53 -7.80 10.54 -22.45
CA ARG A 53 -8.81 10.42 -23.49
C ARG A 53 -9.34 11.81 -23.86
N ASP A 54 -9.36 12.12 -25.15
CA ASP A 54 -9.88 13.38 -25.68
C ASP A 54 -9.30 14.61 -24.98
N ALA A 55 -7.97 14.63 -24.81
CA ALA A 55 -7.22 15.68 -24.11
C ALA A 55 -7.54 15.78 -22.62
N ARG A 56 -8.29 14.83 -22.07
CA ARG A 56 -8.53 14.75 -20.63
C ARG A 56 -7.70 13.62 -20.05
N ARG A 57 -7.11 13.87 -18.92
CA ARG A 57 -6.33 12.85 -18.20
C ARG A 57 -6.95 12.62 -16.84
N GLY A 58 -7.32 11.37 -16.56
CA GLY A 58 -7.80 10.98 -15.25
C GLY A 58 -6.67 10.84 -14.22
N ASP A 59 -7.01 10.32 -13.09
CA ASP A 59 -6.06 10.12 -11.99
C ASP A 59 -5.74 8.64 -11.84
N LEU A 60 -4.56 8.36 -11.30
CA LEU A 60 -4.22 7.02 -10.87
C LEU A 60 -4.67 6.87 -9.42
N ILE A 61 -5.48 5.85 -9.16
CA ILE A 61 -5.94 5.54 -7.81
C ILE A 61 -5.25 4.26 -7.36
N VAL A 62 -4.40 4.38 -6.36
CA VAL A 62 -3.71 3.24 -5.77
C VAL A 62 -4.58 2.71 -4.65
N GLU A 63 -5.10 1.51 -4.83
CA GLU A 63 -5.88 0.84 -3.79
C GLU A 63 -4.96 -0.06 -2.98
N VAL A 64 -4.79 0.29 -1.72
CA VAL A 64 -3.88 -0.42 -0.83
C VAL A 64 -4.58 -1.66 -0.28
N GLU A 65 -3.96 -2.81 -0.46
CA GLU A 65 -4.43 -4.06 0.12
C GLU A 65 -3.38 -4.56 1.09
N VAL A 66 -3.72 -4.64 2.36
CA VAL A 66 -2.82 -5.13 3.39
C VAL A 66 -2.97 -6.64 3.49
N VAL A 67 -1.87 -7.35 3.29
CA VAL A 67 -1.88 -8.81 3.38
C VAL A 67 -1.18 -9.26 4.66
N VAL A 68 -1.71 -10.32 5.24
CA VAL A 68 -1.15 -10.93 6.43
C VAL A 68 -0.29 -12.10 5.99
N PRO A 69 0.98 -12.17 6.43
CA PRO A 69 1.82 -13.30 6.07
C PRO A 69 1.29 -14.59 6.70
N ASP A 70 1.22 -15.65 5.90
CA ASP A 70 0.73 -16.94 6.37
C ASP A 70 1.83 -17.78 7.02
N LYS A 71 3.09 -17.42 6.77
CA LYS A 71 4.24 -18.10 7.35
C LYS A 71 5.23 -17.06 7.86
N LEU A 72 5.67 -17.25 9.07
CA LEU A 72 6.65 -16.37 9.69
C LEU A 72 7.87 -17.19 10.11
N THR A 73 9.06 -16.60 9.97
CA THR A 73 10.25 -17.16 10.61
C THR A 73 10.13 -16.97 12.12
N PRO A 74 10.85 -17.76 12.94
CA PRO A 74 10.83 -17.57 14.40
C PRO A 74 11.16 -16.14 14.81
N GLU A 75 12.07 -15.50 14.09
CA GLU A 75 12.50 -14.14 14.36
C GLU A 75 11.37 -13.14 14.06
N GLN A 76 10.68 -13.32 12.93
CA GLN A 76 9.54 -12.49 12.57
C GLN A 76 8.38 -12.66 13.56
N GLU A 77 8.13 -13.89 13.98
CA GLU A 77 7.10 -14.19 14.94
C GLU A 77 7.35 -13.51 16.28
N GLU A 78 8.60 -13.56 16.74
CA GLU A 78 9.00 -12.90 17.99
C GLU A 78 8.82 -11.38 17.90
N ALA A 79 9.20 -10.79 16.77
CA ALA A 79 9.04 -9.36 16.56
C ALA A 79 7.57 -8.96 16.58
N MET A 80 6.71 -9.79 15.99
CA MET A 80 5.27 -9.53 15.97
C MET A 80 4.66 -9.64 17.37
N ARG A 81 5.12 -10.60 18.17
CA ARG A 81 4.67 -10.74 19.55
C ARG A 81 5.03 -9.53 20.40
N LYS A 82 6.24 -9.03 20.23
CA LYS A 82 6.65 -7.81 20.94
C LYS A 82 5.80 -6.62 20.55
N PHE A 83 5.47 -6.52 19.28
CA PHE A 83 4.59 -5.47 18.82
C PHE A 83 3.20 -5.60 19.44
N ALA A 84 2.66 -6.81 19.47
CA ALA A 84 1.36 -7.05 20.07
C ALA A 84 1.34 -6.70 21.57
N GLU A 85 2.40 -7.06 22.29
CA GLU A 85 2.54 -6.71 23.70
C GLU A 85 2.56 -5.20 23.90
N ALA A 86 3.30 -4.49 23.03
CA ALA A 86 3.39 -3.04 23.10
C ALA A 86 2.04 -2.37 22.87
N MET A 87 1.14 -3.02 22.13
CA MET A 87 -0.22 -2.52 21.94
C MET A 87 -1.17 -2.85 23.09
N GLY A 88 -0.69 -3.57 24.08
CA GLY A 88 -1.52 -3.95 25.24
C GLY A 88 -2.41 -5.16 25.01
N HIS A 89 -2.17 -5.94 23.99
CA HIS A 89 -2.93 -7.17 23.76
C HIS A 89 -2.54 -8.24 24.76
N LYS A 90 -3.52 -8.80 25.41
CA LYS A 90 -3.32 -9.93 26.31
C LYS A 90 -3.68 -11.22 25.60
N GLY A 91 -2.71 -12.05 25.41
CA GLY A 91 -2.86 -13.40 24.97
C GLY A 91 -3.26 -13.71 23.63
#